data_bfc2d39cc3cf774560173bdbb0ea3cfd
#
_entry.id   bfc2d39cc3cf774560173bdbb0ea3cfd
#
_cell.length_a   1.000
_cell.length_b   1.000
_cell.length_c   1.000
_cell.angle_alpha   90.00
_cell.angle_beta   90.00
_cell.angle_gamma   90.00
#
_symmetry.space_group_name_H-M   'P 1'
#
loop_
_entity.id
_entity.type
_entity.pdbx_description
1 polymer ?
#
loop_
_entity_poly.entity_id
_entity_poly.type
_entity_poly.pdbx_seq_one_letter_code
_entity_poly.pdbx_strand_id
1 'polypeptide(L)'
;MMGEPFTASGVAIAVDPGRMLDEICSHFVEHSTVKRDGDLVTLEMITGKADIRHEGRKLEIELSCRSARALQNVRSVLAEHLFQFAGEDTLELTWSDAPKADHLPDLREIRVIGARNISPHMRRVTVACDDARHFAHGGLHFRLLIPPKGRAPVWPKLRSDGRIEWAKDEDALTVRIYTFRRIDLERGEIDIDFVLHEGENMPGAEWAVNAQPGDIAGALGPGGGGVPDATSMILAGDETALPAISRIAAEVPAGTQLRIFLEVEGPSEELSLPSAGAVDLTWMHRNGAPAGTMGLIESAIKGALNDVDGETFVWAGCERSEAKRIRDFLKTERGHDRHKMSIGAYWER
;
A
#
# COMPACT_ATOMS: atom_id res chain seq x y z
N MET A 1 -21.60 7.82 17.37
CA MET A 1 -20.73 7.97 18.54
C MET A 1 -19.35 7.50 18.12
N MET A 2 -18.33 8.38 18.13
CA MET A 2 -16.96 7.94 17.94
C MET A 2 -16.55 7.16 19.18
N GLY A 3 -16.11 5.92 19.01
CA GLY A 3 -15.59 5.09 20.10
C GLY A 3 -14.38 5.75 20.76
N GLU A 4 -14.02 5.32 21.98
CA GLU A 4 -12.80 5.77 22.62
C GLU A 4 -11.58 5.47 21.74
N PRO A 5 -10.62 6.41 21.64
CA PRO A 5 -9.42 6.20 20.85
C PRO A 5 -8.54 5.10 21.46
N PHE A 6 -7.85 4.38 20.61
CA PHE A 6 -6.80 3.45 21.03
C PHE A 6 -5.53 4.26 21.30
N THR A 7 -5.00 4.16 22.52
CA THR A 7 -3.86 4.97 22.99
C THR A 7 -2.67 4.12 23.41
N ALA A 8 -1.48 4.66 23.33
CA ALA A 8 -0.26 4.12 23.90
C ALA A 8 0.69 5.25 24.27
N SER A 9 1.43 5.08 25.36
CA SER A 9 2.48 6.00 25.79
C SER A 9 3.84 5.34 25.60
N GLY A 10 4.83 6.12 25.21
CA GLY A 10 6.21 5.68 25.04
C GLY A 10 7.22 6.70 25.56
N VAL A 11 8.41 6.21 25.90
CA VAL A 11 9.54 7.04 26.28
C VAL A 11 10.77 6.61 25.46
N ALA A 12 11.36 7.59 24.74
CA ALA A 12 12.61 7.41 24.05
C ALA A 12 13.71 8.19 24.78
N ILE A 13 14.77 7.50 25.21
CA ILE A 13 15.98 8.10 25.81
C ILE A 13 17.03 8.16 24.72
N ALA A 14 17.38 9.37 24.29
CA ALA A 14 18.33 9.62 23.21
C ALA A 14 19.55 10.43 23.70
N VAL A 15 20.63 10.37 22.93
CA VAL A 15 21.83 11.17 23.18
C VAL A 15 21.53 12.65 22.95
N ASP A 16 20.84 12.95 21.86
CA ASP A 16 20.40 14.32 21.48
C ASP A 16 18.91 14.32 21.11
N PRO A 17 18.01 14.44 22.13
CA PRO A 17 16.58 14.46 21.88
C PRO A 17 16.10 15.69 21.09
N GLY A 18 16.80 16.82 21.21
CA GLY A 18 16.46 18.04 20.46
C GLY A 18 16.68 17.87 18.97
N ARG A 19 17.86 17.37 18.57
CA ARG A 19 18.14 17.02 17.16
C ARG A 19 17.14 16.00 16.63
N MET A 20 16.84 14.98 17.42
CA MET A 20 15.86 13.94 17.03
C MET A 20 14.46 14.52 16.80
N LEU A 21 14.03 15.49 17.63
CA LEU A 21 12.77 16.20 17.43
C LEU A 21 12.76 17.01 16.12
N ASP A 22 13.89 17.63 15.76
CA ASP A 22 14.06 18.37 14.50
C ASP A 22 13.98 17.43 13.29
N GLU A 23 14.62 16.26 13.36
CA GLU A 23 14.56 15.21 12.32
C GLU A 23 13.13 14.70 12.12
N ILE A 24 12.39 14.46 13.22
CA ILE A 24 10.98 14.09 13.17
C ILE A 24 10.18 15.15 12.42
N CYS A 25 10.35 16.44 12.76
CA CYS A 25 9.65 17.53 12.08
C CYS A 25 9.96 17.55 10.58
N SER A 26 11.24 17.47 10.22
CA SER A 26 11.69 17.56 8.83
C SER A 26 11.21 16.41 7.98
N HIS A 27 11.20 15.19 8.53
CA HIS A 27 10.83 13.98 7.80
C HIS A 27 9.32 13.81 7.65
N PHE A 28 8.56 14.01 8.74
CA PHE A 28 7.14 13.66 8.75
C PHE A 28 6.23 14.67 8.03
N VAL A 29 6.75 15.84 7.60
CA VAL A 29 5.96 16.79 6.76
C VAL A 29 5.52 16.18 5.42
N GLU A 30 6.21 15.15 4.94
CA GLU A 30 5.85 14.46 3.70
C GLU A 30 4.65 13.50 3.88
N HIS A 31 4.39 13.06 5.13
CA HIS A 31 3.45 11.98 5.44
C HIS A 31 2.33 12.38 6.41
N SER A 32 2.45 13.54 7.06
CA SER A 32 1.51 14.02 8.08
C SER A 32 1.42 15.54 8.09
N THR A 33 0.42 16.08 8.82
CA THR A 33 0.44 17.48 9.18
C THR A 33 1.26 17.63 10.47
N VAL A 34 2.40 18.32 10.37
CA VAL A 34 3.31 18.55 11.49
C VAL A 34 3.01 19.92 12.10
N LYS A 35 2.79 19.95 13.41
CA LYS A 35 2.65 21.16 14.22
C LYS A 35 3.70 21.15 15.31
N ARG A 36 4.42 22.25 15.49
CA ARG A 36 5.42 22.40 16.56
C ARG A 36 5.08 23.59 17.44
N ASP A 37 5.08 23.36 18.75
CA ASP A 37 4.93 24.38 19.77
C ASP A 37 6.03 24.18 20.83
N GLY A 38 7.16 24.91 20.65
CA GLY A 38 8.34 24.74 21.49
C GLY A 38 8.90 23.33 21.44
N ASP A 39 8.85 22.66 22.59
CA ASP A 39 9.34 21.29 22.78
C ASP A 39 8.28 20.21 22.47
N LEU A 40 7.08 20.58 22.02
CA LEU A 40 6.03 19.68 21.63
C LEU A 40 5.89 19.64 20.11
N VAL A 41 5.94 18.44 19.54
CA VAL A 41 5.61 18.15 18.14
C VAL A 41 4.38 17.29 18.07
N THR A 42 3.41 17.72 17.28
CA THR A 42 2.18 16.96 16.98
C THR A 42 2.20 16.51 15.52
N LEU A 43 2.09 15.22 15.30
CA LEU A 43 1.92 14.60 13.99
C LEU A 43 0.46 14.19 13.82
N GLU A 44 -0.28 14.85 12.92
CA GLU A 44 -1.67 14.50 12.61
C GLU A 44 -1.73 13.69 11.32
N MET A 45 -2.27 12.49 11.40
CA MET A 45 -2.43 11.52 10.32
C MET A 45 -3.90 11.15 10.16
N ILE A 46 -4.29 10.62 8.99
CA ILE A 46 -5.66 10.11 8.76
C ILE A 46 -6.04 9.04 9.81
N THR A 47 -5.07 8.24 10.22
CA THR A 47 -5.25 7.10 11.14
C THR A 47 -5.22 7.48 12.61
N GLY A 48 -4.70 8.67 12.96
CA GLY A 48 -4.55 9.10 14.34
C GLY A 48 -3.58 10.26 14.52
N LYS A 49 -3.10 10.42 15.74
CA LYS A 49 -2.23 11.50 16.17
C LYS A 49 -1.07 10.94 17.00
N ALA A 50 0.12 11.54 16.87
CA ALA A 50 1.23 11.35 17.78
C ALA A 50 1.67 12.70 18.36
N ASP A 51 1.70 12.83 19.67
CA ASP A 51 2.28 13.95 20.39
C ASP A 51 3.63 13.52 20.94
N ILE A 52 4.69 14.27 20.62
CA ILE A 52 6.06 13.97 21.02
C ILE A 52 6.62 15.20 21.73
N ARG A 53 6.94 15.05 23.00
CA ARG A 53 7.45 16.13 23.85
C ARG A 53 8.89 15.87 24.25
N HIS A 54 9.75 16.85 24.03
CA HIS A 54 11.12 16.85 24.55
C HIS A 54 11.14 17.29 26.00
N GLU A 55 11.70 16.48 26.88
CA GLU A 55 11.88 16.77 28.29
C GLU A 55 13.25 16.26 28.79
N GLY A 56 14.20 17.15 28.97
CA GLY A 56 15.55 16.80 29.42
C GLY A 56 16.28 15.90 28.45
N ARG A 57 16.50 14.62 28.80
CA ARG A 57 17.18 13.62 27.95
C ARG A 57 16.19 12.65 27.29
N LYS A 58 14.91 12.90 27.33
CA LYS A 58 13.89 11.99 26.80
C LYS A 58 12.93 12.70 25.87
N LEU A 59 12.33 11.90 24.99
CA LEU A 59 11.13 12.24 24.25
C LEU A 59 9.98 11.43 24.86
N GLU A 60 8.98 12.11 25.36
CA GLU A 60 7.71 11.50 25.79
C GLU A 60 6.77 11.43 24.58
N ILE A 61 6.18 10.28 24.35
CA ILE A 61 5.39 9.98 23.16
C ILE A 61 4.00 9.55 23.60
N GLU A 62 2.97 10.22 23.07
CA GLU A 62 1.58 9.85 23.26
C GLU A 62 0.93 9.59 21.91
N LEU A 63 0.42 8.37 21.71
CA LEU A 63 -0.29 7.96 20.51
C LEU A 63 -1.78 7.88 20.77
N SER A 64 -2.58 8.37 19.81
CA SER A 64 -4.03 8.28 19.86
C SER A 64 -4.56 7.98 18.45
N CYS A 65 -5.10 6.78 18.23
CA CYS A 65 -5.49 6.26 16.93
C CYS A 65 -6.93 5.74 16.90
N ARG A 66 -7.48 5.62 15.69
CA ARG A 66 -8.88 5.21 15.49
C ARG A 66 -9.11 3.71 15.64
N SER A 67 -8.05 2.90 15.65
CA SER A 67 -8.12 1.44 15.82
C SER A 67 -6.81 0.91 16.40
N ALA A 68 -6.85 -0.29 17.02
CA ALA A 68 -5.67 -0.99 17.53
C ALA A 68 -4.62 -1.23 16.42
N ARG A 69 -5.07 -1.54 15.20
CA ARG A 69 -4.23 -1.69 14.03
C ARG A 69 -3.50 -0.40 13.65
N ALA A 70 -4.24 0.72 13.59
CA ALA A 70 -3.65 2.03 13.32
C ALA A 70 -2.62 2.40 14.38
N LEU A 71 -2.91 2.14 15.66
CA LEU A 71 -2.00 2.37 16.78
C LEU A 71 -0.71 1.57 16.62
N GLN A 72 -0.80 0.27 16.30
CA GLN A 72 0.38 -0.56 16.09
C GLN A 72 1.22 -0.09 14.88
N ASN A 73 0.57 0.29 13.78
CA ASN A 73 1.28 0.78 12.61
C ASN A 73 2.01 2.10 12.89
N VAL A 74 1.36 3.06 13.56
CA VAL A 74 1.97 4.34 13.94
C VAL A 74 3.15 4.10 14.90
N ARG A 75 2.98 3.21 15.89
CA ARG A 75 4.05 2.80 16.81
C ARG A 75 5.27 2.25 16.07
N SER A 76 5.06 1.32 15.14
CA SER A 76 6.16 0.69 14.39
C SER A 76 6.87 1.69 13.48
N VAL A 77 6.12 2.52 12.74
CA VAL A 77 6.68 3.56 11.86
C VAL A 77 7.50 4.56 12.69
N LEU A 78 6.96 5.04 13.81
CA LEU A 78 7.69 5.99 14.66
C LEU A 78 8.94 5.36 15.27
N ALA A 79 8.86 4.12 15.76
CA ALA A 79 10.00 3.40 16.31
C ALA A 79 11.12 3.23 15.27
N GLU A 80 10.82 2.76 14.06
CA GLU A 80 11.80 2.60 12.99
C GLU A 80 12.51 3.92 12.67
N HIS A 81 11.76 5.03 12.56
CA HIS A 81 12.36 6.35 12.28
C HIS A 81 13.20 6.87 13.42
N LEU A 82 12.77 6.71 14.69
CA LEU A 82 13.57 7.11 15.84
C LEU A 82 14.92 6.41 15.86
N PHE A 83 14.96 5.10 15.60
CA PHE A 83 16.21 4.35 15.50
C PHE A 83 17.03 4.74 14.27
N GLN A 84 16.39 5.05 13.15
CA GLN A 84 17.07 5.57 11.95
C GLN A 84 17.72 6.94 12.23
N PHE A 85 17.03 7.85 12.91
CA PHE A 85 17.55 9.19 13.27
C PHE A 85 18.65 9.12 14.34
N ALA A 86 18.59 8.13 15.23
CA ALA A 86 19.67 7.89 16.19
C ALA A 86 20.97 7.47 15.49
N GLY A 87 20.87 6.75 14.34
CA GLY A 87 22.05 6.27 13.61
C GLY A 87 22.89 5.32 14.46
N GLU A 88 24.16 5.71 14.76
CA GLU A 88 25.06 4.96 15.63
C GLU A 88 24.90 5.32 17.12
N ASP A 89 24.15 6.39 17.43
CA ASP A 89 23.91 6.80 18.81
C ASP A 89 22.99 5.78 19.53
N THR A 90 23.20 5.62 20.84
CA THR A 90 22.32 4.79 21.65
C THR A 90 20.93 5.40 21.79
N LEU A 91 19.91 4.58 21.51
CA LEU A 91 18.50 4.90 21.72
C LEU A 91 17.83 3.79 22.50
N GLU A 92 17.18 4.14 23.61
CA GLU A 92 16.31 3.23 24.35
C GLU A 92 14.87 3.67 24.16
N LEU A 93 14.00 2.81 23.62
CA LEU A 93 12.58 3.07 23.42
C LEU A 93 11.75 2.03 24.18
N THR A 94 10.89 2.52 25.06
CA THR A 94 9.97 1.68 25.83
C THR A 94 8.53 2.17 25.66
N TRP A 95 7.58 1.23 25.65
CA TRP A 95 6.15 1.50 25.57
C TRP A 95 5.44 1.01 26.84
N SER A 96 4.43 1.75 27.30
CA SER A 96 3.64 1.42 28.50
C SER A 96 2.89 0.08 28.37
N ASP A 97 2.49 -0.24 27.14
CA ASP A 97 1.83 -1.47 26.73
C ASP A 97 2.70 -2.19 25.67
N ALA A 98 3.89 -2.65 26.09
CA ALA A 98 4.82 -3.30 25.17
C ALA A 98 4.11 -4.36 24.31
N PRO A 99 4.34 -4.37 22.98
CA PRO A 99 3.71 -5.35 22.10
C PRO A 99 3.97 -6.78 22.60
N LYS A 100 2.91 -7.55 22.80
CA LYS A 100 2.99 -8.93 23.26
C LYS A 100 3.17 -9.94 22.13
N ALA A 101 3.59 -9.51 20.96
CA ALA A 101 3.43 -10.33 19.77
C ALA A 101 4.72 -11.02 19.34
N ASP A 102 4.67 -12.33 19.28
CA ASP A 102 5.65 -13.16 18.56
C ASP A 102 5.47 -13.09 17.04
N HIS A 103 4.44 -12.38 16.56
CA HIS A 103 4.08 -12.24 15.15
C HIS A 103 3.51 -10.85 14.87
N LEU A 104 3.55 -10.42 13.60
CA LEU A 104 2.91 -9.18 13.18
C LEU A 104 1.37 -9.35 13.12
N PRO A 105 0.59 -8.46 13.75
CA PRO A 105 -0.87 -8.56 13.77
C PRO A 105 -1.53 -8.62 12.39
N ASP A 106 -0.91 -7.94 11.39
CA ASP A 106 -1.42 -7.83 10.03
C ASP A 106 -0.83 -8.87 9.06
N LEU A 107 -0.02 -9.81 9.55
CA LEU A 107 0.54 -10.90 8.77
C LEU A 107 -0.38 -12.12 8.81
N ARG A 108 -0.66 -12.68 7.64
CA ARG A 108 -1.31 -14.01 7.49
C ARG A 108 -0.47 -14.87 6.58
N GLU A 109 -0.30 -16.12 6.96
CA GLU A 109 0.21 -17.14 6.05
C GLU A 109 -0.85 -17.44 4.99
N ILE A 110 -0.41 -17.55 3.76
CA ILE A 110 -1.24 -17.91 2.61
C ILE A 110 -0.62 -19.11 1.89
N ARG A 111 -1.48 -19.96 1.33
CA ARG A 111 -1.07 -21.19 0.67
C ARG A 111 -1.60 -21.25 -0.75
N VAL A 112 -0.72 -21.46 -1.72
CA VAL A 112 -1.11 -21.59 -3.12
C VAL A 112 -2.08 -22.77 -3.29
N ILE A 113 -3.21 -22.52 -3.95
CA ILE A 113 -4.17 -23.54 -4.38
C ILE A 113 -3.92 -23.87 -5.85
N GLY A 114 -3.63 -22.84 -6.65
CA GLY A 114 -3.38 -23.01 -8.08
C GLY A 114 -2.96 -21.70 -8.74
N ALA A 115 -2.46 -21.84 -9.96
CA ALA A 115 -2.05 -20.70 -10.76
C ALA A 115 -2.36 -20.95 -12.25
N ARG A 116 -2.76 -19.89 -12.96
CA ARG A 116 -3.06 -19.93 -14.40
C ARG A 116 -2.80 -18.59 -15.06
N ASN A 117 -2.46 -18.60 -16.34
CA ASN A 117 -2.43 -17.38 -17.12
C ASN A 117 -3.88 -16.95 -17.43
N ILE A 118 -4.15 -15.65 -17.28
CA ILE A 118 -5.44 -15.03 -17.57
C ILE A 118 -5.38 -14.17 -18.84
N SER A 119 -4.18 -13.78 -19.25
CA SER A 119 -3.82 -13.22 -20.54
C SER A 119 -2.37 -13.64 -20.85
N PRO A 120 -1.80 -13.32 -22.03
CA PRO A 120 -0.41 -13.64 -22.35
C PRO A 120 0.60 -13.15 -21.30
N HIS A 121 0.42 -11.92 -20.76
CA HIS A 121 1.33 -11.33 -19.81
C HIS A 121 0.75 -11.18 -18.38
N MET A 122 -0.40 -11.79 -18.10
CA MET A 122 -0.99 -11.77 -16.76
C MET A 122 -1.22 -13.18 -16.22
N ARG A 123 -0.75 -13.44 -15.02
CA ARG A 123 -0.91 -14.70 -14.33
C ARG A 123 -1.65 -14.51 -13.00
N ARG A 124 -2.70 -15.28 -12.79
CA ARG A 124 -3.41 -15.35 -11.53
C ARG A 124 -2.90 -16.48 -10.68
N VAL A 125 -2.56 -16.18 -9.43
CA VAL A 125 -2.32 -17.17 -8.39
C VAL A 125 -3.49 -17.07 -7.40
N THR A 126 -4.16 -18.20 -7.17
CA THR A 126 -5.20 -18.32 -6.15
C THR A 126 -4.60 -18.95 -4.90
N VAL A 127 -4.79 -18.32 -3.76
CA VAL A 127 -4.27 -18.79 -2.47
C VAL A 127 -5.39 -19.01 -1.46
N ALA A 128 -5.23 -19.99 -0.57
CA ALA A 128 -6.05 -20.14 0.63
C ALA A 128 -5.51 -19.26 1.74
N CYS A 129 -6.41 -18.71 2.54
CA CYS A 129 -6.10 -17.95 3.76
C CYS A 129 -7.16 -18.26 4.82
N ASP A 130 -6.74 -18.81 5.97
CA ASP A 130 -7.66 -19.20 7.05
C ASP A 130 -8.43 -17.99 7.62
N ASP A 131 -7.82 -16.80 7.59
CA ASP A 131 -8.42 -15.53 8.01
C ASP A 131 -8.48 -14.52 6.84
N ALA A 132 -9.08 -14.93 5.70
CA ALA A 132 -9.25 -14.05 4.54
C ALA A 132 -10.10 -12.79 4.86
N ARG A 133 -10.97 -12.86 5.88
CA ARG A 133 -11.79 -11.74 6.36
C ARG A 133 -10.94 -10.56 6.83
N HIS A 134 -9.73 -10.81 7.36
CA HIS A 134 -8.78 -9.79 7.76
C HIS A 134 -8.46 -8.80 6.62
N PHE A 135 -8.46 -9.27 5.37
CA PHE A 135 -8.13 -8.48 4.19
C PHE A 135 -9.32 -7.86 3.46
N ALA A 136 -10.55 -8.16 3.90
CA ALA A 136 -11.76 -7.71 3.23
C ALA A 136 -11.93 -6.18 3.24
N HIS A 137 -11.37 -5.51 4.28
CA HIS A 137 -11.50 -4.08 4.45
C HIS A 137 -10.14 -3.45 4.80
N GLY A 138 -9.97 -2.15 4.50
CA GLY A 138 -8.82 -1.36 4.96
C GLY A 138 -7.71 -1.16 3.93
N GLY A 139 -7.84 -1.68 2.72
CA GLY A 139 -6.89 -1.40 1.63
C GLY A 139 -6.97 -2.38 0.48
N LEU A 140 -6.48 -1.93 -0.68
CA LEU A 140 -6.44 -2.73 -1.90
C LEU A 140 -5.18 -3.60 -1.98
N HIS A 141 -4.10 -3.16 -1.33
CA HIS A 141 -2.76 -3.72 -1.50
C HIS A 141 -2.26 -4.43 -0.25
N PHE A 142 -1.23 -5.24 -0.44
CA PHE A 142 -0.50 -5.90 0.62
C PHE A 142 0.97 -6.12 0.21
N ARG A 143 1.81 -6.42 1.19
CA ARG A 143 3.17 -6.91 0.95
C ARG A 143 3.13 -8.42 0.90
N LEU A 144 3.42 -8.98 -0.27
CA LEU A 144 3.68 -10.41 -0.44
C LEU A 144 5.08 -10.71 0.09
N LEU A 145 5.16 -11.59 1.06
CA LEU A 145 6.40 -12.05 1.66
C LEU A 145 6.71 -13.43 1.08
N ILE A 146 7.72 -13.50 0.23
CA ILE A 146 8.12 -14.74 -0.46
C ILE A 146 9.32 -15.32 0.29
N PRO A 147 9.20 -16.51 0.89
CA PRO A 147 10.31 -17.18 1.54
C PRO A 147 11.33 -17.71 0.53
N PRO A 148 12.59 -17.92 0.94
CA PRO A 148 13.60 -18.55 0.12
C PRO A 148 13.15 -19.95 -0.30
N LYS A 149 13.46 -20.33 -1.54
CA LYS A 149 13.05 -21.63 -2.10
C LYS A 149 13.62 -22.80 -1.30
N GLY A 150 12.76 -23.76 -0.96
CA GLY A 150 13.14 -24.99 -0.26
C GLY A 150 13.40 -24.82 1.25
N ARG A 151 13.05 -23.67 1.83
CA ARG A 151 13.19 -23.40 3.28
C ARG A 151 11.82 -23.13 3.90
N ALA A 152 11.68 -23.50 5.17
CA ALA A 152 10.53 -23.08 5.96
C ALA A 152 10.56 -21.55 6.16
N PRO A 153 9.40 -20.85 6.06
CA PRO A 153 9.38 -19.42 6.25
C PRO A 153 9.80 -19.02 7.68
N VAL A 154 10.63 -17.99 7.79
CA VAL A 154 10.91 -17.30 9.05
C VAL A 154 10.22 -15.94 8.98
N TRP A 155 9.02 -15.88 9.59
CA TRP A 155 8.19 -14.67 9.54
C TRP A 155 8.75 -13.55 10.41
N PRO A 156 8.57 -12.29 9.99
CA PRO A 156 8.97 -11.13 10.77
C PRO A 156 8.20 -11.06 12.09
N LYS A 157 8.86 -10.59 13.14
CA LYS A 157 8.32 -10.47 14.49
C LYS A 157 8.30 -9.02 14.95
N LEU A 158 7.40 -8.72 15.87
CA LEU A 158 7.35 -7.42 16.52
C LEU A 158 8.26 -7.44 17.75
N ARG A 159 9.18 -6.46 17.83
CA ARG A 159 10.05 -6.27 18.99
C ARG A 159 9.30 -5.50 20.08
N SER A 160 9.78 -5.59 21.32
CA SER A 160 9.22 -4.85 22.46
C SER A 160 9.33 -3.33 22.31
N ASP A 161 10.32 -2.85 21.55
CA ASP A 161 10.48 -1.43 21.20
C ASP A 161 9.55 -0.97 20.06
N GLY A 162 8.74 -1.87 19.47
CA GLY A 162 7.79 -1.57 18.40
C GLY A 162 8.33 -1.76 16.98
N ARG A 163 9.64 -1.96 16.81
CA ARG A 163 10.23 -2.24 15.49
C ARG A 163 9.90 -3.65 15.00
N ILE A 164 10.01 -3.82 13.69
CA ILE A 164 9.84 -5.13 13.04
C ILE A 164 11.20 -5.78 12.87
N GLU A 165 11.36 -6.97 13.45
CA GLU A 165 12.54 -7.81 13.24
C GLU A 165 12.32 -8.72 12.02
N TRP A 166 13.06 -8.44 10.96
CA TRP A 166 13.02 -9.19 9.71
C TRP A 166 14.06 -10.32 9.73
N ALA A 167 13.71 -11.46 9.12
CA ALA A 167 14.65 -12.51 8.83
C ALA A 167 15.79 -11.99 7.93
N LYS A 168 17.00 -12.48 8.14
CA LYS A 168 18.22 -12.04 7.45
C LYS A 168 18.92 -13.20 6.77
N ASP A 169 19.93 -12.86 6.01
CA ASP A 169 20.83 -13.80 5.34
C ASP A 169 20.06 -14.84 4.52
N GLU A 170 20.29 -16.11 4.74
CA GLU A 170 19.66 -17.21 3.99
C GLU A 170 18.15 -17.38 4.24
N ASP A 171 17.60 -16.76 5.28
CA ASP A 171 16.16 -16.75 5.59
C ASP A 171 15.48 -15.44 5.17
N ALA A 172 16.22 -14.51 4.53
CA ALA A 172 15.70 -13.23 4.10
C ALA A 172 14.52 -13.39 3.14
N LEU A 173 13.40 -12.73 3.47
CA LEU A 173 12.20 -12.76 2.65
C LEU A 173 12.30 -11.76 1.49
N THR A 174 11.83 -12.17 0.31
CA THR A 174 11.58 -11.20 -0.75
C THR A 174 10.23 -10.53 -0.52
N VAL A 175 10.22 -9.20 -0.48
CA VAL A 175 9.02 -8.41 -0.21
C VAL A 175 8.62 -7.63 -1.46
N ARG A 176 7.37 -7.80 -1.91
CA ARG A 176 6.81 -7.06 -3.06
C ARG A 176 5.39 -6.64 -2.75
N ILE A 177 4.96 -5.50 -3.30
CA ILE A 177 3.59 -5.01 -3.14
C ILE A 177 2.73 -5.56 -4.27
N TYR A 178 1.60 -6.14 -3.89
CA TYR A 178 0.58 -6.64 -4.81
C TYR A 178 -0.81 -6.20 -4.39
N THR A 179 -1.78 -6.46 -5.25
CA THR A 179 -3.20 -6.17 -5.02
C THR A 179 -3.95 -7.45 -4.66
N PHE A 180 -4.82 -7.39 -3.68
CA PHE A 180 -5.88 -8.37 -3.49
C PHE A 180 -6.91 -8.19 -4.61
N ARG A 181 -6.78 -8.93 -5.70
CA ARG A 181 -7.69 -8.82 -6.86
C ARG A 181 -9.13 -9.22 -6.52
N ARG A 182 -9.28 -10.28 -5.74
CA ARG A 182 -10.56 -10.79 -5.24
C ARG A 182 -10.34 -11.51 -3.92
N ILE A 183 -11.27 -11.33 -3.00
CA ILE A 183 -11.31 -12.06 -1.73
C ILE A 183 -12.65 -12.78 -1.65
N ASP A 184 -12.62 -14.10 -1.62
CA ASP A 184 -13.78 -14.95 -1.48
C ASP A 184 -13.87 -15.43 -0.03
N LEU A 185 -14.76 -14.80 0.74
CA LEU A 185 -14.90 -15.08 2.17
C LEU A 185 -15.58 -16.40 2.48
N GLU A 186 -16.36 -16.94 1.54
CA GLU A 186 -17.04 -18.25 1.73
C GLU A 186 -16.03 -19.40 1.56
N ARG A 187 -15.12 -19.25 0.61
CA ARG A 187 -14.11 -20.26 0.31
C ARG A 187 -12.79 -20.03 1.04
N GLY A 188 -12.58 -18.86 1.66
CA GLY A 188 -11.29 -18.47 2.24
C GLY A 188 -10.19 -18.33 1.19
N GLU A 189 -10.54 -17.92 -0.03
CA GLU A 189 -9.64 -17.84 -1.18
C GLU A 189 -9.36 -16.38 -1.57
N ILE A 190 -8.14 -16.13 -2.02
CA ILE A 190 -7.71 -14.83 -2.51
C ILE A 190 -7.06 -14.99 -3.87
N ASP A 191 -7.49 -14.17 -4.85
CA ASP A 191 -6.85 -14.07 -6.15
C ASP A 191 -5.85 -12.91 -6.17
N ILE A 192 -4.65 -13.19 -6.66
CA ILE A 192 -3.56 -12.23 -6.84
C ILE A 192 -3.11 -12.31 -8.29
N ASP A 193 -3.12 -11.18 -8.99
CA ASP A 193 -2.70 -11.11 -10.39
C ASP A 193 -1.29 -10.53 -10.49
N PHE A 194 -0.45 -11.19 -11.28
CA PHE A 194 0.95 -10.87 -11.50
C PHE A 194 1.17 -10.52 -12.97
N VAL A 195 1.85 -9.41 -13.20
CA VAL A 195 2.33 -9.07 -14.54
C VAL A 195 3.59 -9.90 -14.82
N LEU A 196 3.59 -10.59 -15.93
CA LEU A 196 4.73 -11.35 -16.41
C LEU A 196 5.53 -10.48 -17.38
N HIS A 197 6.73 -10.10 -16.99
CA HIS A 197 7.67 -9.38 -17.83
C HIS A 197 8.85 -10.29 -18.18
N GLU A 198 9.39 -10.13 -19.37
CA GLU A 198 10.70 -10.67 -19.72
C GLU A 198 11.77 -9.74 -19.10
N GLY A 199 12.70 -10.30 -18.34
CA GLY A 199 13.79 -9.53 -17.73
C GLY A 199 14.40 -10.22 -16.52
N GLU A 200 15.56 -9.72 -16.07
CA GLU A 200 16.23 -10.14 -14.87
C GLU A 200 15.64 -9.42 -13.64
N ASN A 201 15.68 -10.08 -12.47
CA ASN A 201 15.26 -9.52 -11.16
C ASN A 201 13.77 -9.22 -10.99
N MET A 202 12.90 -10.11 -11.47
CA MET A 202 11.44 -10.04 -11.29
C MET A 202 10.93 -11.10 -10.29
N PRO A 203 11.35 -11.06 -9.01
CA PRO A 203 11.12 -12.17 -8.08
C PRO A 203 9.65 -12.48 -7.83
N GLY A 204 8.76 -11.50 -7.94
CA GLY A 204 7.33 -11.73 -7.80
C GLY A 204 6.73 -12.46 -9.01
N ALA A 205 7.10 -12.07 -10.23
CA ALA A 205 6.69 -12.77 -11.45
C ALA A 205 7.28 -14.19 -11.49
N GLU A 206 8.56 -14.33 -11.11
CA GLU A 206 9.23 -15.63 -11.02
C GLU A 206 8.53 -16.55 -10.01
N TRP A 207 8.17 -16.02 -8.83
CA TRP A 207 7.39 -16.78 -7.86
C TRP A 207 6.05 -17.22 -8.45
N ALA A 208 5.31 -16.32 -9.10
CA ALA A 208 4.01 -16.64 -9.67
C ALA A 208 4.10 -17.68 -10.80
N VAL A 209 5.16 -17.64 -11.65
CA VAL A 209 5.39 -18.61 -12.71
C VAL A 209 5.65 -20.00 -12.13
N ASN A 210 6.44 -20.08 -11.05
CA ASN A 210 6.83 -21.33 -10.41
C ASN A 210 5.87 -21.82 -9.33
N ALA A 211 4.84 -21.04 -8.99
CA ALA A 211 3.90 -21.35 -7.90
C ALA A 211 3.21 -22.71 -8.11
N GLN A 212 3.31 -23.56 -7.10
CA GLN A 212 2.70 -24.88 -7.07
C GLN A 212 1.70 -24.99 -5.91
N PRO A 213 0.63 -25.77 -6.05
CA PRO A 213 -0.27 -26.04 -4.94
C PRO A 213 0.49 -26.53 -3.71
N GLY A 214 0.24 -25.88 -2.57
CA GLY A 214 0.91 -26.16 -1.30
C GLY A 214 2.04 -25.18 -0.96
N ASP A 215 2.55 -24.41 -1.90
CA ASP A 215 3.56 -23.39 -1.62
C ASP A 215 3.04 -22.35 -0.63
N ILE A 216 3.93 -21.92 0.27
CA ILE A 216 3.59 -21.00 1.36
C ILE A 216 4.20 -19.63 1.08
N ALA A 217 3.43 -18.58 1.33
CA ALA A 217 3.89 -17.20 1.34
C ALA A 217 3.20 -16.44 2.49
N GLY A 218 3.65 -15.21 2.77
CA GLY A 218 3.01 -14.33 3.73
C GLY A 218 2.29 -13.18 3.03
N ALA A 219 1.12 -12.81 3.55
CA ALA A 219 0.43 -11.59 3.17
C ALA A 219 0.42 -10.62 4.36
N LEU A 220 1.12 -9.50 4.24
CA LEU A 220 1.19 -8.46 5.27
C LEU A 220 0.43 -7.22 4.80
N GLY A 221 -0.67 -6.96 5.45
CA GLY A 221 -1.59 -5.88 5.09
C GLY A 221 -3.00 -6.08 5.66
N PRO A 222 -4.00 -5.44 5.05
CA PRO A 222 -4.03 -4.64 3.83
C PRO A 222 -3.51 -3.20 4.04
N GLY A 223 -3.21 -2.52 2.94
CA GLY A 223 -2.76 -1.13 2.92
C GLY A 223 -3.06 -0.43 1.59
N GLY A 224 -2.53 0.79 1.41
CA GLY A 224 -2.62 1.52 0.15
C GLY A 224 -3.99 2.14 -0.19
N GLY A 225 -4.83 2.40 0.83
CA GLY A 225 -6.19 2.90 0.62
C GLY A 225 -7.15 1.82 0.14
N GLY A 226 -8.45 2.05 0.35
CA GLY A 226 -9.54 1.19 -0.10
C GLY A 226 -10.18 1.67 -1.40
N VAL A 227 -11.33 1.08 -1.73
CA VAL A 227 -12.19 1.57 -2.80
C VAL A 227 -12.65 2.99 -2.45
N PRO A 228 -12.45 3.99 -3.33
CA PRO A 228 -12.86 5.37 -3.04
C PRO A 228 -14.38 5.47 -2.87
N ASP A 229 -14.81 6.25 -1.90
CA ASP A 229 -16.22 6.59 -1.71
C ASP A 229 -16.57 7.81 -2.58
N ALA A 230 -16.90 7.56 -3.84
CA ALA A 230 -17.24 8.58 -4.82
C ALA A 230 -18.28 8.05 -5.81
N THR A 231 -19.16 8.95 -6.27
CA THR A 231 -20.21 8.61 -7.25
C THR A 231 -19.72 8.69 -8.69
N SER A 232 -18.60 9.35 -8.93
CA SER A 232 -17.94 9.48 -10.24
C SER A 232 -16.43 9.31 -10.09
N MET A 233 -15.84 8.44 -10.92
CA MET A 233 -14.43 8.16 -10.89
C MET A 233 -13.81 8.09 -12.27
N ILE A 234 -12.60 8.62 -12.40
CA ILE A 234 -11.67 8.31 -13.48
C ILE A 234 -10.64 7.32 -12.91
N LEU A 235 -10.57 6.12 -13.47
CA LEU A 235 -9.60 5.09 -13.09
C LEU A 235 -8.66 4.88 -14.26
N ALA A 236 -7.35 5.01 -14.06
CA ALA A 236 -6.39 4.87 -15.14
C ALA A 236 -5.13 4.11 -14.70
N GLY A 237 -4.56 3.30 -15.60
CA GLY A 237 -3.33 2.59 -15.28
C GLY A 237 -2.87 1.63 -16.37
N ASP A 238 -1.72 1.01 -16.12
CA ASP A 238 -1.17 -0.06 -16.94
C ASP A 238 -1.53 -1.45 -16.37
N GLU A 239 -0.91 -2.51 -16.90
CA GLU A 239 -1.13 -3.89 -16.45
C GLU A 239 -0.90 -4.06 -14.95
N THR A 240 0.01 -3.28 -14.34
CA THR A 240 0.31 -3.40 -12.90
C THR A 240 -0.83 -2.87 -12.03
N ALA A 241 -1.59 -1.90 -12.53
CA ALA A 241 -2.73 -1.31 -11.88
C ALA A 241 -4.06 -2.02 -12.21
N LEU A 242 -4.10 -2.81 -13.30
CA LEU A 242 -5.30 -3.52 -13.73
C LEU A 242 -5.97 -4.34 -12.61
N PRO A 243 -5.23 -5.06 -11.71
CA PRO A 243 -5.86 -5.78 -10.61
C PRO A 243 -6.60 -4.86 -9.62
N ALA A 244 -6.03 -3.69 -9.32
CA ALA A 244 -6.65 -2.71 -8.41
C ALA A 244 -7.87 -2.05 -9.05
N ILE A 245 -7.77 -1.62 -10.30
CA ILE A 245 -8.88 -1.04 -11.07
C ILE A 245 -10.03 -2.06 -11.19
N SER A 246 -9.70 -3.31 -11.48
CA SER A 246 -10.70 -4.38 -11.58
C SER A 246 -11.40 -4.65 -10.24
N ARG A 247 -10.68 -4.56 -9.11
CA ARG A 247 -11.27 -4.69 -7.79
C ARG A 247 -12.16 -3.50 -7.45
N ILE A 248 -11.71 -2.27 -7.69
CA ILE A 248 -12.52 -1.06 -7.50
C ILE A 248 -13.82 -1.18 -8.32
N ALA A 249 -13.71 -1.51 -9.60
CA ALA A 249 -14.89 -1.66 -10.47
C ALA A 249 -15.88 -2.72 -9.96
N ALA A 250 -15.39 -3.82 -9.39
CA ALA A 250 -16.22 -4.89 -8.84
C ALA A 250 -16.89 -4.54 -7.51
N GLU A 251 -16.29 -3.64 -6.71
CA GLU A 251 -16.76 -3.32 -5.35
C GLU A 251 -17.55 -2.01 -5.24
N VAL A 252 -17.56 -1.17 -6.28
CA VAL A 252 -18.38 0.06 -6.26
C VAL A 252 -19.88 -0.24 -6.26
N PRO A 253 -20.70 0.59 -5.58
CA PRO A 253 -22.15 0.42 -5.60
C PRO A 253 -22.76 0.70 -6.98
N ALA A 254 -23.96 0.15 -7.19
CA ALA A 254 -24.75 0.45 -8.39
C ALA A 254 -24.98 1.96 -8.54
N GLY A 255 -24.88 2.45 -9.78
CA GLY A 255 -25.04 3.88 -10.10
C GLY A 255 -23.76 4.69 -10.08
N THR A 256 -22.64 4.14 -9.54
CA THR A 256 -21.33 4.79 -9.67
C THR A 256 -20.92 4.90 -11.14
N GLN A 257 -20.48 6.09 -11.55
CA GLN A 257 -19.99 6.33 -12.91
C GLN A 257 -18.48 6.06 -12.95
N LEU A 258 -18.07 5.14 -13.80
CA LEU A 258 -16.66 4.75 -13.94
C LEU A 258 -16.21 5.04 -15.37
N ARG A 259 -15.26 5.95 -15.54
CA ARG A 259 -14.52 6.13 -16.77
C ARG A 259 -13.14 5.50 -16.57
N ILE A 260 -12.87 4.40 -17.30
CA ILE A 260 -11.69 3.55 -17.09
C ILE A 260 -10.79 3.59 -18.31
N PHE A 261 -9.49 3.84 -18.11
CA PHE A 261 -8.45 3.84 -19.12
C PHE A 261 -7.37 2.86 -18.75
N LEU A 262 -7.16 1.84 -19.58
CA LEU A 262 -6.18 0.77 -19.31
C LEU A 262 -5.19 0.68 -20.46
N GLU A 263 -3.92 0.96 -20.15
CA GLU A 263 -2.81 0.75 -21.06
C GLU A 263 -2.34 -0.69 -20.96
N VAL A 264 -2.32 -1.39 -22.08
CA VAL A 264 -1.85 -2.78 -22.20
C VAL A 264 -1.06 -2.98 -23.49
N GLU A 265 -0.32 -4.10 -23.59
CA GLU A 265 0.47 -4.39 -24.79
C GLU A 265 -0.37 -4.45 -26.07
N GLY A 266 -1.50 -5.10 -26.04
CA GLY A 266 -2.38 -5.25 -27.20
C GLY A 266 -3.72 -5.89 -26.86
N PRO A 267 -4.58 -6.16 -27.88
CA PRO A 267 -5.94 -6.66 -27.66
C PRO A 267 -6.00 -8.02 -26.92
N SER A 268 -4.97 -8.84 -27.00
CA SER A 268 -4.91 -10.12 -26.29
C SER A 268 -4.79 -10.01 -24.78
N GLU A 269 -4.47 -8.81 -24.27
CA GLU A 269 -4.35 -8.52 -22.84
C GLU A 269 -5.67 -8.01 -22.22
N GLU A 270 -6.68 -7.73 -23.04
CA GLU A 270 -7.96 -7.23 -22.56
C GLU A 270 -8.67 -8.26 -21.69
N LEU A 271 -9.09 -7.83 -20.50
CA LEU A 271 -9.82 -8.67 -19.54
C LEU A 271 -11.21 -8.09 -19.26
N SER A 272 -12.14 -8.95 -18.92
CA SER A 272 -13.47 -8.51 -18.47
C SER A 272 -13.38 -7.83 -17.09
N LEU A 273 -14.03 -6.66 -16.96
CA LEU A 273 -14.15 -5.91 -15.72
C LEU A 273 -15.63 -5.84 -15.28
N PRO A 274 -16.13 -6.87 -14.60
CA PRO A 274 -17.50 -6.84 -14.09
C PRO A 274 -17.65 -5.74 -13.02
N SER A 275 -18.77 -5.00 -13.09
CA SER A 275 -19.11 -3.91 -12.16
C SER A 275 -20.62 -3.81 -12.00
N ALA A 276 -21.06 -3.33 -10.84
CA ALA A 276 -22.44 -2.87 -10.64
C ALA A 276 -22.61 -1.39 -11.06
N GLY A 277 -21.52 -0.65 -11.22
CA GLY A 277 -21.49 0.72 -11.72
C GLY A 277 -21.65 0.80 -13.24
N ALA A 278 -21.88 2.00 -13.73
CA ALA A 278 -21.89 2.30 -15.17
C ALA A 278 -20.45 2.49 -15.65
N VAL A 279 -19.97 1.57 -16.49
CA VAL A 279 -18.58 1.52 -16.95
C VAL A 279 -18.45 2.03 -18.38
N ASP A 280 -17.61 3.04 -18.56
CA ASP A 280 -17.07 3.48 -19.84
C ASP A 280 -15.58 3.10 -19.87
N LEU A 281 -15.25 2.01 -20.60
CA LEU A 281 -13.91 1.39 -20.62
C LEU A 281 -13.22 1.64 -21.96
N THR A 282 -12.04 2.21 -21.89
CA THR A 282 -11.14 2.39 -23.04
C THR A 282 -9.85 1.61 -22.83
N TRP A 283 -9.57 0.65 -23.71
CA TRP A 283 -8.28 -0.01 -23.81
C TRP A 283 -7.34 0.80 -24.71
N MET A 284 -6.13 1.01 -24.23
CA MET A 284 -5.08 1.75 -24.95
C MET A 284 -3.92 0.78 -25.22
N HIS A 285 -3.68 0.48 -26.50
CA HIS A 285 -2.69 -0.52 -26.88
C HIS A 285 -1.35 0.11 -27.21
N ARG A 286 -0.28 -0.41 -26.63
CA ARG A 286 1.09 0.02 -26.93
C ARG A 286 1.60 -0.50 -28.28
N ASN A 287 1.09 -1.66 -28.72
CA ASN A 287 1.44 -2.27 -30.01
C ASN A 287 2.96 -2.38 -30.24
N GLY A 288 3.69 -2.90 -29.25
CA GLY A 288 5.13 -3.11 -29.30
C GLY A 288 5.98 -1.96 -28.74
N ALA A 289 5.38 -0.84 -28.37
CA ALA A 289 6.12 0.21 -27.66
C ALA A 289 6.39 -0.21 -26.21
N PRO A 290 7.58 0.10 -25.64
CA PRO A 290 7.89 -0.24 -24.26
C PRO A 290 6.92 0.39 -23.28
N ALA A 291 6.55 -0.34 -22.20
CA ALA A 291 5.68 0.16 -21.16
C ALA A 291 6.21 1.46 -20.52
N GLY A 292 5.30 2.38 -20.17
CA GLY A 292 5.61 3.66 -19.53
C GLY A 292 6.33 4.68 -20.42
N THR A 293 6.35 4.49 -21.75
CA THR A 293 7.05 5.41 -22.68
C THR A 293 6.12 6.32 -23.48
N MET A 294 4.85 5.96 -23.65
CA MET A 294 3.95 6.64 -24.55
C MET A 294 3.14 7.78 -23.90
N GLY A 295 3.03 7.82 -22.57
CA GLY A 295 2.23 8.82 -21.85
C GLY A 295 0.72 8.73 -22.15
N LEU A 296 0.25 7.52 -22.45
CA LEU A 296 -1.17 7.29 -22.80
C LEU A 296 -2.09 7.55 -21.59
N ILE A 297 -1.66 7.13 -20.40
CA ILE A 297 -2.42 7.28 -19.16
C ILE A 297 -2.57 8.76 -18.80
N GLU A 298 -1.47 9.52 -18.85
CA GLU A 298 -1.48 10.96 -18.61
C GLU A 298 -2.40 11.68 -19.60
N SER A 299 -2.30 11.34 -20.89
CA SER A 299 -3.12 11.96 -21.95
C SER A 299 -4.59 11.64 -21.77
N ALA A 300 -4.94 10.40 -21.42
CA ALA A 300 -6.32 9.98 -21.18
C ALA A 300 -6.96 10.72 -19.99
N ILE A 301 -6.22 10.82 -18.86
CA ILE A 301 -6.69 11.57 -17.68
C ILE A 301 -6.92 13.06 -18.03
N LYS A 302 -5.94 13.68 -18.71
CA LYS A 302 -6.06 15.09 -19.14
C LYS A 302 -7.28 15.32 -20.02
N GLY A 303 -7.53 14.43 -20.99
CA GLY A 303 -8.71 14.48 -21.86
C GLY A 303 -10.01 14.32 -21.09
N ALA A 304 -10.10 13.29 -20.25
CA ALA A 304 -11.30 12.98 -19.49
C ALA A 304 -11.72 14.08 -18.50
N LEU A 305 -10.76 14.81 -17.95
CA LEU A 305 -11.03 15.90 -17.00
C LEU A 305 -11.63 17.16 -17.63
N ASN A 306 -11.65 17.27 -18.95
CA ASN A 306 -12.33 18.39 -19.63
C ASN A 306 -13.85 18.26 -19.59
N ASP A 307 -14.37 17.04 -19.42
CA ASP A 307 -15.79 16.71 -19.51
C ASP A 307 -16.42 16.40 -18.15
N VAL A 308 -15.69 16.57 -17.05
CA VAL A 308 -16.16 16.25 -15.70
C VAL A 308 -15.97 17.43 -14.75
N ASP A 309 -16.77 17.43 -13.68
CA ASP A 309 -16.67 18.42 -12.61
C ASP A 309 -15.53 18.11 -11.62
N GLY A 310 -15.24 19.03 -10.71
CA GLY A 310 -14.22 18.88 -9.68
C GLY A 310 -14.57 17.88 -8.58
N GLU A 311 -15.76 17.27 -8.61
CA GLU A 311 -16.20 16.26 -7.64
C GLU A 311 -15.75 14.86 -8.02
N THR A 312 -15.33 14.63 -9.28
CA THR A 312 -14.87 13.34 -9.78
C THR A 312 -13.57 12.91 -9.11
N PHE A 313 -13.54 11.69 -8.57
CA PHE A 313 -12.34 11.11 -7.97
C PHE A 313 -11.40 10.60 -9.07
N VAL A 314 -10.12 10.95 -9.00
CA VAL A 314 -9.10 10.48 -9.94
C VAL A 314 -8.19 9.46 -9.25
N TRP A 315 -8.21 8.23 -9.75
CA TRP A 315 -7.33 7.17 -9.29
C TRP A 315 -6.40 6.72 -10.42
N ALA A 316 -5.09 6.64 -10.16
CA ALA A 316 -4.17 6.10 -11.16
C ALA A 316 -3.03 5.32 -10.52
N GLY A 317 -2.58 4.26 -11.24
CA GLY A 317 -1.39 3.48 -10.93
C GLY A 317 -0.59 3.21 -12.21
N CYS A 318 0.68 3.64 -12.25
CA CYS A 318 1.53 3.51 -13.43
C CYS A 318 3.02 3.70 -13.09
N GLU A 319 3.85 3.82 -14.13
CA GLU A 319 5.28 4.13 -14.00
C GLU A 319 5.52 5.43 -13.20
N ARG A 320 6.59 5.47 -12.41
CA ARG A 320 6.91 6.55 -11.44
C ARG A 320 6.92 7.95 -12.07
N SER A 321 7.58 8.12 -13.21
CA SER A 321 7.70 9.44 -13.84
C SER A 321 6.37 9.93 -14.41
N GLU A 322 5.57 9.02 -14.97
CA GLU A 322 4.22 9.33 -15.44
C GLU A 322 3.27 9.65 -14.28
N ALA A 323 3.28 8.85 -13.23
CA ALA A 323 2.52 9.12 -11.99
C ALA A 323 2.86 10.49 -11.39
N LYS A 324 4.16 10.89 -11.42
CA LYS A 324 4.59 12.21 -10.98
C LYS A 324 3.98 13.32 -11.86
N ARG A 325 4.07 13.21 -13.19
CA ARG A 325 3.48 14.21 -14.11
C ARG A 325 1.97 14.36 -13.93
N ILE A 326 1.25 13.25 -13.79
CA ILE A 326 -0.19 13.25 -13.53
C ILE A 326 -0.49 13.98 -12.22
N ARG A 327 0.24 13.68 -11.16
CA ARG A 327 0.06 14.32 -9.85
C ARG A 327 0.34 15.81 -9.89
N ASP A 328 1.41 16.22 -10.55
CA ASP A 328 1.80 17.62 -10.70
C ASP A 328 0.74 18.38 -11.51
N PHE A 329 0.26 17.83 -12.62
CA PHE A 329 -0.85 18.39 -13.41
C PHE A 329 -2.12 18.58 -12.58
N LEU A 330 -2.58 17.55 -11.88
CA LEU A 330 -3.78 17.63 -11.04
C LEU A 330 -3.66 18.71 -9.96
N LYS A 331 -2.51 18.79 -9.29
CA LYS A 331 -2.28 19.75 -8.20
C LYS A 331 -2.10 21.18 -8.71
N THR A 332 -1.23 21.37 -9.70
CA THR A 332 -0.74 22.71 -10.05
C THR A 332 -1.52 23.36 -11.18
N GLU A 333 -1.95 22.58 -12.17
CA GLU A 333 -2.65 23.13 -13.33
C GLU A 333 -4.18 23.09 -13.18
N ARG A 334 -4.71 22.01 -12.55
CA ARG A 334 -6.16 21.84 -12.37
C ARG A 334 -6.66 22.29 -11.00
N GLY A 335 -5.78 22.44 -9.99
CA GLY A 335 -6.19 22.75 -8.63
C GLY A 335 -7.10 21.65 -8.03
N HIS A 336 -6.94 20.39 -8.48
CA HIS A 336 -7.78 19.27 -8.06
C HIS A 336 -7.59 18.98 -6.57
N ASP A 337 -8.68 18.73 -5.86
CA ASP A 337 -8.63 18.46 -4.42
C ASP A 337 -7.80 17.21 -4.14
N ARG A 338 -6.78 17.35 -3.29
CA ARG A 338 -5.90 16.25 -2.87
C ARG A 338 -6.66 15.06 -2.24
N HIS A 339 -7.83 15.31 -1.67
CA HIS A 339 -8.68 14.27 -1.08
C HIS A 339 -9.54 13.52 -2.10
N LYS A 340 -9.59 14.03 -3.34
CA LYS A 340 -10.30 13.42 -4.46
C LYS A 340 -9.35 12.81 -5.49
N MET A 341 -8.13 12.51 -5.10
CA MET A 341 -7.19 11.82 -5.96
C MET A 341 -6.31 10.82 -5.21
N SER A 342 -5.97 9.72 -5.89
CA SER A 342 -4.98 8.74 -5.45
C SER A 342 -4.12 8.33 -6.65
N ILE A 343 -2.91 8.86 -6.72
CA ILE A 343 -1.98 8.61 -7.84
C ILE A 343 -0.77 7.87 -7.31
N GLY A 344 -0.62 6.61 -7.69
CA GLY A 344 0.44 5.70 -7.23
C GLY A 344 1.52 5.47 -8.28
N ALA A 345 2.80 5.50 -7.86
CA ALA A 345 3.90 4.93 -8.63
C ALA A 345 3.95 3.43 -8.33
N TYR A 346 3.68 2.58 -9.30
CA TYR A 346 3.61 1.14 -9.13
C TYR A 346 4.93 0.45 -9.49
N TRP A 347 5.67 1.05 -10.40
CA TRP A 347 6.96 0.56 -10.83
C TRP A 347 7.85 1.70 -11.37
N GLU A 348 9.09 1.41 -11.65
CA GLU A 348 10.09 2.34 -12.16
C GLU A 348 10.91 1.64 -13.23
N ARG A 349 11.18 2.36 -14.32
CA ARG A 349 12.02 1.90 -15.45
C ARG A 349 13.47 1.89 -15.08
#